data_db7c4df3d07240e0fd0a0d68fe5ec077
#
_entry.id   db7c4df3d07240e0fd0a0d68fe5ec077
#
_cell.length_a   1.000
_cell.length_b   1.000
_cell.length_c   1.000
_cell.angle_alpha   90.00
_cell.angle_beta   90.00
_cell.angle_gamma   90.00
#
_symmetry.space_group_name_H-M   'P 1'
#
loop_
_entity.id
_entity.type
_entity.pdbx_description
1 polymer ?
#
loop_
_entity_poly.entity_id
_entity_poly.type
_entity_poly.pdbx_seq_one_letter_code
_entity_poly.pdbx_strand_id
1 'polypeptide(L)'
;MINKNYFKYLFKSKIIAWVFFGIMFIAISMSSFLTPGNEAADCFRVTTITSLVLSIIMSFALPVFLFSFVHRKRSCDMYFSLPIDRKELLITTITFSFVLIFSYYTISSLFALLFTMRSTTIFFSSLFASYAMMALGILALLIINSCIYLFANNIFDGIVMLAAYSAIFVAISLTAEITSDLLLIPFMLSSFEEGILFSPVAIVAVNFTSISQNIVQSIDDAMSFVPSVSYLQITVLVIYTCIACFLLKKNFVERKTERAEQVSNTFFSYPFIINFYLLVSLINLGFSIIKSNMIDSFILLYILLFCIYLISIFVYKRKIKFYWKNILYFVSTALITFGCGKFIFMNHAFSLPYQYPLNAGEKINYYINEHNLNKDLSSKDMDANHCINLSINIDIPADQLDTEQYKQAVSILEAYRKQAIDLWFTTS
;
A
#
# COMPACT_ATOMS: atom_id res chain seq x y z
N MET A 1 -10.26 13.29 -28.50
CA MET A 1 -9.11 14.02 -29.07
C MET A 1 -8.53 14.93 -27.99
N ILE A 2 -7.23 15.28 -28.07
CA ILE A 2 -6.61 16.25 -27.14
C ILE A 2 -6.91 17.66 -27.67
N ASN A 3 -7.47 18.53 -26.83
CA ASN A 3 -7.74 19.90 -27.19
C ASN A 3 -6.51 20.78 -26.96
N LYS A 4 -5.85 21.22 -28.06
CA LYS A 4 -4.61 21.99 -28.00
C LYS A 4 -4.74 23.35 -27.31
N ASN A 5 -5.88 24.02 -27.47
CA ASN A 5 -6.12 25.33 -26.87
C ASN A 5 -6.29 25.20 -25.35
N TYR A 6 -7.01 24.20 -24.90
CA TYR A 6 -7.17 23.92 -23.47
C TYR A 6 -5.86 23.47 -22.84
N PHE A 7 -5.06 22.63 -23.50
CA PHE A 7 -3.72 22.25 -23.04
C PHE A 7 -2.81 23.48 -22.82
N LYS A 8 -2.78 24.41 -23.81
CA LYS A 8 -2.02 25.67 -23.70
C LYS A 8 -2.53 26.56 -22.56
N TYR A 9 -3.84 26.58 -22.34
CA TYR A 9 -4.46 27.31 -21.23
C TYR A 9 -4.00 26.74 -19.88
N LEU A 10 -4.03 25.40 -19.68
CA LEU A 10 -3.56 24.77 -18.44
C LEU A 10 -2.11 25.12 -18.14
N PHE A 11 -1.25 25.13 -19.16
CA PHE A 11 0.14 25.53 -18.99
C PHE A 11 0.28 26.98 -18.53
N LYS A 12 -0.40 27.90 -19.20
CA LYS A 12 -0.29 29.35 -18.91
C LYS A 12 -0.95 29.75 -17.58
N SER A 13 -2.05 29.13 -17.22
CA SER A 13 -2.86 29.55 -16.07
C SER A 13 -2.14 29.42 -14.72
N LYS A 14 -1.17 28.51 -14.60
CA LYS A 14 -0.44 28.20 -13.35
C LYS A 14 1.08 28.09 -13.59
N ILE A 15 1.61 28.86 -14.50
CA ILE A 15 3.02 28.77 -14.93
C ILE A 15 4.00 28.88 -13.74
N ILE A 16 3.71 29.72 -12.76
CA ILE A 16 4.56 29.88 -11.57
C ILE A 16 4.66 28.58 -10.77
N ALA A 17 3.54 27.88 -10.60
CA ALA A 17 3.54 26.59 -9.90
C ALA A 17 4.33 25.53 -10.69
N TRP A 18 4.17 25.51 -12.01
CA TRP A 18 4.92 24.57 -12.85
C TRP A 18 6.43 24.84 -12.82
N VAL A 19 6.84 26.10 -12.91
CA VAL A 19 8.26 26.49 -12.78
C VAL A 19 8.81 26.10 -11.41
N PHE A 20 8.07 26.32 -10.34
CA PHE A 20 8.49 25.94 -8.98
C PHE A 20 8.74 24.42 -8.86
N PHE A 21 7.82 23.59 -9.35
CA PHE A 21 8.01 22.14 -9.35
C PHE A 21 9.20 21.72 -10.24
N GLY A 22 9.37 22.34 -11.40
CA GLY A 22 10.52 22.10 -12.29
C GLY A 22 11.86 22.40 -11.58
N ILE A 23 11.94 23.51 -10.86
CA ILE A 23 13.12 23.89 -10.08
C ILE A 23 13.41 22.84 -8.99
N MET A 24 12.40 22.31 -8.31
CA MET A 24 12.59 21.24 -7.33
C MET A 24 13.24 19.99 -7.95
N PHE A 25 12.77 19.54 -9.12
CA PHE A 25 13.38 18.39 -9.81
C PHE A 25 14.83 18.64 -10.23
N ILE A 26 15.14 19.85 -10.71
CA ILE A 26 16.51 20.24 -11.08
C ILE A 26 17.40 20.33 -9.83
N ALA A 27 16.91 20.90 -8.73
CA ALA A 27 17.67 21.00 -7.48
C ALA A 27 18.08 19.63 -6.94
N ILE A 28 17.21 18.61 -7.06
CA ILE A 28 17.54 17.24 -6.68
C ILE A 28 18.63 16.67 -7.58
N SER A 29 18.57 16.90 -8.90
CA SER A 29 19.61 16.41 -9.81
C SER A 29 20.96 17.07 -9.58
N MET A 30 20.98 18.30 -9.06
CA MET A 30 22.22 18.98 -8.68
C MET A 30 22.95 18.33 -7.50
N SER A 31 22.28 17.53 -6.66
CA SER A 31 22.94 16.76 -5.61
C SER A 31 23.96 15.78 -6.17
N SER A 32 23.70 15.20 -7.34
CA SER A 32 24.64 14.32 -8.06
C SER A 32 25.93 15.04 -8.53
N PHE A 33 25.88 16.37 -8.67
CA PHE A 33 27.04 17.16 -9.06
C PHE A 33 28.03 17.40 -7.93
N LEU A 34 27.52 17.43 -6.70
CA LEU A 34 28.32 17.77 -5.50
C LEU A 34 29.11 16.60 -4.94
N THR A 35 28.90 15.39 -5.44
CA THR A 35 29.57 14.18 -4.93
C THR A 35 30.72 13.76 -5.87
N PRO A 36 31.94 13.62 -5.35
CA PRO A 36 33.10 13.28 -6.16
C PRO A 36 33.30 11.76 -6.32
N GLY A 37 33.72 11.34 -7.51
CA GLY A 37 34.42 10.09 -7.76
C GLY A 37 33.60 8.80 -7.65
N ASN A 38 34.05 7.88 -6.84
CA ASN A 38 33.50 6.51 -6.73
C ASN A 38 32.06 6.42 -6.19
N GLU A 39 31.55 7.47 -5.57
CA GLU A 39 30.18 7.56 -5.08
C GLU A 39 29.18 8.07 -6.14
N ALA A 40 29.62 8.32 -7.37
CA ALA A 40 28.75 8.89 -8.42
C ALA A 40 27.58 7.95 -8.80
N ALA A 41 27.81 6.62 -8.76
CA ALA A 41 26.78 5.63 -9.04
C ALA A 41 25.68 5.67 -7.97
N ASP A 42 26.06 5.75 -6.71
CA ASP A 42 25.10 5.81 -5.60
C ASP A 42 24.34 7.12 -5.58
N CYS A 43 25.00 8.22 -5.90
CA CYS A 43 24.33 9.50 -6.10
C CYS A 43 23.30 9.50 -7.23
N PHE A 44 23.62 8.84 -8.34
CA PHE A 44 22.62 8.67 -9.40
C PHE A 44 21.41 7.85 -8.92
N ARG A 45 21.64 6.76 -8.19
CA ARG A 45 20.57 5.94 -7.61
C ARG A 45 19.69 6.77 -6.66
N VAL A 46 20.30 7.51 -5.73
CA VAL A 46 19.58 8.39 -4.81
C VAL A 46 18.77 9.45 -5.56
N THR A 47 19.35 10.07 -6.59
CA THR A 47 18.67 11.08 -7.41
C THR A 47 17.47 10.51 -8.17
N THR A 48 17.60 9.31 -8.74
CA THR A 48 16.50 8.66 -9.45
C THR A 48 15.38 8.24 -8.50
N ILE A 49 15.69 7.72 -7.32
CA ILE A 49 14.70 7.37 -6.28
C ILE A 49 13.99 8.63 -5.77
N THR A 50 14.72 9.71 -5.51
CA THR A 50 14.11 10.96 -5.04
C THR A 50 13.22 11.60 -6.11
N SER A 51 13.63 11.53 -7.38
CA SER A 51 12.81 11.98 -8.53
C SER A 51 11.54 11.12 -8.69
N LEU A 52 11.61 9.81 -8.41
CA LEU A 52 10.44 8.94 -8.35
C LEU A 52 9.48 9.39 -7.24
N VAL A 53 9.97 9.60 -6.02
CA VAL A 53 9.17 10.05 -4.88
C VAL A 53 8.45 11.36 -5.20
N LEU A 54 9.15 12.36 -5.77
CA LEU A 54 8.52 13.59 -6.23
C LEU A 54 7.46 13.35 -7.30
N SER A 55 7.70 12.46 -8.25
CA SER A 55 6.73 12.12 -9.29
C SER A 55 5.48 11.47 -8.71
N ILE A 56 5.64 10.62 -7.70
CA ILE A 56 4.51 10.03 -6.94
C ILE A 56 3.73 11.15 -6.23
N ILE A 57 4.40 12.04 -5.49
CA ILE A 57 3.75 13.18 -4.81
C ILE A 57 2.97 14.03 -5.81
N MET A 58 3.57 14.34 -6.97
CA MET A 58 2.92 15.09 -8.04
C MET A 58 1.70 14.35 -8.60
N SER A 59 1.73 13.01 -8.68
CA SER A 59 0.58 12.21 -9.13
C SER A 59 -0.63 12.29 -8.18
N PHE A 60 -0.42 12.61 -6.90
CA PHE A 60 -1.47 12.93 -5.93
C PHE A 60 -1.90 14.41 -6.00
N ALA A 61 -0.93 15.31 -6.12
CA ALA A 61 -1.19 16.76 -6.08
C ALA A 61 -1.92 17.26 -7.34
N LEU A 62 -1.51 16.82 -8.54
CA LEU A 62 -2.08 17.33 -9.80
C LEU A 62 -3.58 17.08 -9.95
N PRO A 63 -4.15 15.90 -9.60
CA PRO A 63 -5.59 15.73 -9.58
C PRO A 63 -6.30 16.76 -8.71
N VAL A 64 -5.77 17.06 -7.52
CA VAL A 64 -6.35 18.06 -6.62
C VAL A 64 -6.31 19.45 -7.24
N PHE A 65 -5.19 19.83 -7.84
CA PHE A 65 -5.04 21.15 -8.45
C PHE A 65 -5.86 21.34 -9.74
N LEU A 66 -5.88 20.33 -10.60
CA LEU A 66 -6.46 20.45 -11.94
C LEU A 66 -7.94 20.13 -11.98
N PHE A 67 -8.42 19.17 -11.18
CA PHE A 67 -9.84 18.85 -11.09
C PHE A 67 -10.57 19.60 -9.97
N SER A 68 -9.93 20.53 -9.25
CA SER A 68 -10.58 21.33 -8.19
C SER A 68 -11.83 22.09 -8.68
N PHE A 69 -11.88 22.45 -9.96
CA PHE A 69 -13.04 23.11 -10.56
C PHE A 69 -14.32 22.27 -10.50
N VAL A 70 -14.19 20.94 -10.54
CA VAL A 70 -15.34 20.00 -10.52
C VAL A 70 -16.05 20.00 -9.17
N HIS A 71 -15.36 20.44 -8.11
CA HIS A 71 -15.86 20.47 -6.73
C HIS A 71 -16.47 21.81 -6.31
N ARG A 72 -16.36 22.85 -7.15
CA ARG A 72 -16.94 24.17 -6.93
C ARG A 72 -18.06 24.40 -7.94
N LYS A 73 -19.28 24.60 -7.48
CA LYS A 73 -20.46 24.72 -8.35
C LYS A 73 -20.27 25.77 -9.45
N ARG A 74 -19.90 26.99 -9.11
CA ARG A 74 -19.67 28.10 -10.06
C ARG A 74 -18.59 27.76 -11.10
N SER A 75 -17.50 27.15 -10.69
CA SER A 75 -16.40 26.76 -11.60
C SER A 75 -16.81 25.58 -12.47
N CYS A 76 -17.53 24.61 -11.93
CA CYS A 76 -18.02 23.44 -12.66
C CYS A 76 -18.94 23.86 -13.81
N ASP A 77 -19.91 24.77 -13.53
CA ASP A 77 -20.81 25.31 -14.57
C ASP A 77 -20.03 26.01 -15.67
N MET A 78 -19.05 26.83 -15.31
CA MET A 78 -18.19 27.54 -16.28
C MET A 78 -17.40 26.57 -17.18
N TYR A 79 -16.76 25.56 -16.59
CA TYR A 79 -15.95 24.61 -17.36
C TYR A 79 -16.80 23.68 -18.24
N PHE A 80 -17.99 23.30 -17.78
CA PHE A 80 -18.90 22.43 -18.54
C PHE A 80 -19.72 23.17 -19.60
N SER A 81 -19.73 24.51 -19.58
CA SER A 81 -20.31 25.35 -20.64
C SER A 81 -19.32 25.67 -21.77
N LEU A 82 -18.03 25.30 -21.61
CA LEU A 82 -17.05 25.47 -22.69
C LEU A 82 -17.46 24.63 -23.93
N PRO A 83 -17.19 25.11 -25.15
CA PRO A 83 -17.44 24.36 -26.38
C PRO A 83 -16.43 23.23 -26.59
N ILE A 84 -16.25 22.38 -25.57
CA ILE A 84 -15.31 21.26 -25.52
C ILE A 84 -16.06 20.07 -24.92
N ASP A 85 -15.98 18.92 -25.55
CA ASP A 85 -16.55 17.70 -25.01
C ASP A 85 -15.94 17.34 -23.66
N ARG A 86 -16.76 16.91 -22.69
CA ARG A 86 -16.29 16.50 -21.36
C ARG A 86 -15.22 15.41 -21.43
N LYS A 87 -15.32 14.49 -22.40
CA LYS A 87 -14.29 13.46 -22.64
C LYS A 87 -12.95 14.07 -23.05
N GLU A 88 -13.00 15.05 -23.97
CA GLU A 88 -11.80 15.76 -24.42
C GLU A 88 -11.14 16.56 -23.27
N LEU A 89 -11.96 17.20 -22.45
CA LEU A 89 -11.52 17.95 -21.27
C LEU A 89 -10.81 17.02 -20.26
N LEU A 90 -11.38 15.84 -19.97
CA LEU A 90 -10.78 14.83 -19.11
C LEU A 90 -9.43 14.33 -19.67
N ILE A 91 -9.44 13.88 -20.93
CA ILE A 91 -8.24 13.33 -21.59
C ILE A 91 -7.14 14.38 -21.65
N THR A 92 -7.47 15.63 -22.01
CA THR A 92 -6.49 16.71 -22.09
C THR A 92 -5.88 17.02 -20.73
N THR A 93 -6.66 17.01 -19.65
CA THR A 93 -6.15 17.25 -18.30
C THR A 93 -5.21 16.14 -17.84
N ILE A 94 -5.56 14.86 -18.05
CA ILE A 94 -4.70 13.73 -17.69
C ILE A 94 -3.42 13.74 -18.52
N THR A 95 -3.55 13.94 -19.83
CA THR A 95 -2.38 14.01 -20.72
C THR A 95 -1.45 15.16 -20.35
N PHE A 96 -2.00 16.33 -20.01
CA PHE A 96 -1.23 17.47 -19.53
C PHE A 96 -0.45 17.11 -18.26
N SER A 97 -1.11 16.49 -17.28
CA SER A 97 -0.49 16.05 -16.01
C SER A 97 0.63 15.05 -16.26
N PHE A 98 0.38 14.08 -17.13
CA PHE A 98 1.36 13.05 -17.49
C PHE A 98 2.60 13.69 -18.16
N VAL A 99 2.40 14.52 -19.19
CA VAL A 99 3.50 15.19 -19.90
C VAL A 99 4.31 16.07 -18.95
N LEU A 100 3.65 16.76 -18.03
CA LEU A 100 4.32 17.63 -17.06
C LEU A 100 5.25 16.83 -16.13
N ILE A 101 4.75 15.79 -15.46
CA ILE A 101 5.56 14.97 -14.54
C ILE A 101 6.67 14.26 -15.31
N PHE A 102 6.33 13.65 -16.44
CA PHE A 102 7.29 12.90 -17.22
C PHE A 102 8.41 13.78 -17.78
N SER A 103 8.10 15.01 -18.19
CA SER A 103 9.14 15.97 -18.63
C SER A 103 10.06 16.39 -17.48
N TYR A 104 9.53 16.62 -16.27
CA TYR A 104 10.37 16.95 -15.11
C TYR A 104 11.28 15.79 -14.72
N TYR A 105 10.75 14.58 -14.68
CA TYR A 105 11.54 13.37 -14.44
C TYR A 105 12.63 13.22 -15.49
N THR A 106 12.30 13.39 -16.77
CA THR A 106 13.26 13.28 -17.88
C THR A 106 14.38 14.32 -17.77
N ILE A 107 14.05 15.57 -17.47
CA ILE A 107 15.03 16.62 -17.28
C ILE A 107 15.95 16.28 -16.09
N SER A 108 15.38 15.91 -14.96
CA SER A 108 16.14 15.53 -13.75
C SER A 108 17.08 14.36 -14.01
N SER A 109 16.59 13.28 -14.64
CA SER A 109 17.41 12.09 -14.91
C SER A 109 18.50 12.33 -15.96
N LEU A 110 18.23 13.17 -16.98
CA LEU A 110 19.25 13.56 -17.95
C LEU A 110 20.37 14.37 -17.31
N PHE A 111 20.04 15.34 -16.46
CA PHE A 111 21.05 16.08 -15.72
C PHE A 111 21.88 15.14 -14.83
N ALA A 112 21.25 14.24 -14.08
CA ALA A 112 21.96 13.27 -13.26
C ALA A 112 22.90 12.37 -14.08
N LEU A 113 22.45 11.89 -15.25
CA LEU A 113 23.27 11.09 -16.17
C LEU A 113 24.48 11.87 -16.69
N LEU A 114 24.32 13.13 -17.09
CA LEU A 114 25.42 13.97 -17.59
C LEU A 114 26.55 14.11 -16.56
N PHE A 115 26.20 14.20 -15.28
CA PHE A 115 27.21 14.32 -14.22
C PHE A 115 27.89 12.98 -13.88
N THR A 116 27.19 11.86 -14.02
CA THR A 116 27.70 10.52 -13.66
C THR A 116 28.44 9.83 -14.81
N MET A 117 28.19 10.20 -16.08
CA MET A 117 28.85 9.61 -17.26
C MET A 117 30.38 9.62 -17.21
N ARG A 118 30.96 10.49 -16.39
CA ARG A 118 32.41 10.67 -16.32
C ARG A 118 33.14 9.54 -15.55
N SER A 119 32.43 8.88 -14.65
CA SER A 119 33.02 7.90 -13.71
C SER A 119 32.34 6.54 -13.70
N THR A 120 31.34 6.32 -14.54
CA THR A 120 30.50 5.11 -14.50
C THR A 120 30.16 4.60 -15.90
N THR A 121 29.85 3.29 -15.96
CA THR A 121 29.29 2.66 -17.16
C THR A 121 27.76 2.72 -17.14
N ILE A 122 27.13 3.04 -18.28
CA ILE A 122 25.68 3.17 -18.42
C ILE A 122 25.12 2.01 -19.24
N PHE A 123 24.13 1.34 -18.68
CA PHE A 123 23.37 0.29 -19.37
C PHE A 123 22.10 0.85 -20.00
N PHE A 124 22.12 1.09 -21.31
CA PHE A 124 21.00 1.69 -22.05
C PHE A 124 19.73 0.84 -22.01
N SER A 125 19.82 -0.48 -21.93
CA SER A 125 18.66 -1.37 -21.80
C SER A 125 17.90 -1.12 -20.48
N SER A 126 18.62 -1.02 -19.36
CA SER A 126 18.05 -0.71 -18.04
C SER A 126 17.52 0.72 -17.99
N LEU A 127 18.20 1.67 -18.65
CA LEU A 127 17.72 3.04 -18.76
C LEU A 127 16.36 3.09 -19.50
N PHE A 128 16.27 2.45 -20.67
CA PHE A 128 15.01 2.41 -21.43
C PHE A 128 13.89 1.71 -20.66
N ALA A 129 14.18 0.59 -20.01
CA ALA A 129 13.23 -0.13 -19.17
C ALA A 129 12.74 0.73 -17.99
N SER A 130 13.62 1.51 -17.35
CA SER A 130 13.24 2.42 -16.26
C SER A 130 12.32 3.55 -16.73
N TYR A 131 12.58 4.12 -17.91
CA TYR A 131 11.69 5.12 -18.51
C TYR A 131 10.33 4.54 -18.87
N ALA A 132 10.28 3.33 -19.43
CA ALA A 132 9.02 2.65 -19.73
C ALA A 132 8.22 2.35 -18.46
N MET A 133 8.88 1.86 -17.40
CA MET A 133 8.23 1.61 -16.11
C MET A 133 7.74 2.91 -15.47
N MET A 134 8.53 3.98 -15.56
CA MET A 134 8.15 5.30 -15.03
C MET A 134 6.95 5.87 -15.78
N ALA A 135 6.92 5.78 -17.10
CA ALA A 135 5.79 6.23 -17.91
C ALA A 135 4.50 5.49 -17.56
N LEU A 136 4.57 4.16 -17.47
CA LEU A 136 3.44 3.31 -17.08
C LEU A 136 2.98 3.65 -15.65
N GLY A 137 3.92 3.76 -14.70
CA GLY A 137 3.64 4.04 -13.30
C GLY A 137 2.98 5.40 -13.10
N ILE A 138 3.53 6.48 -13.68
CA ILE A 138 2.95 7.82 -13.59
C ILE A 138 1.53 7.84 -14.18
N LEU A 139 1.34 7.24 -15.37
CA LEU A 139 0.03 7.20 -16.01
C LEU A 139 -0.99 6.45 -15.15
N ALA A 140 -0.61 5.28 -14.61
CA ALA A 140 -1.44 4.50 -13.73
C ALA A 140 -1.85 5.28 -12.47
N LEU A 141 -0.87 5.84 -11.76
CA LEU A 141 -1.12 6.61 -10.54
C LEU A 141 -1.98 7.85 -10.80
N LEU A 142 -1.75 8.58 -11.89
CA LEU A 142 -2.58 9.74 -12.26
C LEU A 142 -4.05 9.34 -12.51
N ILE A 143 -4.30 8.24 -13.22
CA ILE A 143 -5.65 7.76 -13.51
C ILE A 143 -6.33 7.30 -12.22
N ILE A 144 -5.64 6.51 -11.38
CA ILE A 144 -6.19 5.99 -10.12
C ILE A 144 -6.50 7.16 -9.17
N ASN A 145 -5.55 8.07 -8.95
CA ASN A 145 -5.71 9.20 -8.04
C ASN A 145 -6.80 10.18 -8.54
N SER A 146 -6.88 10.42 -9.86
CA SER A 146 -7.95 11.23 -10.44
C SER A 146 -9.32 10.59 -10.26
N CYS A 147 -9.41 9.27 -10.41
CA CYS A 147 -10.63 8.50 -10.18
C CYS A 147 -11.11 8.64 -8.73
N ILE A 148 -10.20 8.42 -7.77
CA ILE A 148 -10.50 8.51 -6.34
C ILE A 148 -10.93 9.94 -5.97
N TYR A 149 -10.19 10.95 -6.43
CA TYR A 149 -10.50 12.34 -6.15
C TYR A 149 -11.90 12.73 -6.65
N LEU A 150 -12.31 12.23 -7.81
CA LEU A 150 -13.62 12.52 -8.40
C LEU A 150 -14.81 11.75 -7.77
N PHE A 151 -14.57 10.80 -6.85
CA PHE A 151 -15.64 10.22 -6.03
C PHE A 151 -16.22 11.23 -5.03
N ALA A 152 -15.44 12.23 -4.67
CA ALA A 152 -15.87 13.31 -3.78
C ALA A 152 -16.66 14.39 -4.51
N ASN A 153 -17.46 15.14 -3.75
CA ASN A 153 -18.22 16.29 -4.23
C ASN A 153 -17.64 17.64 -3.74
N ASN A 154 -16.69 17.60 -2.80
CA ASN A 154 -16.02 18.75 -2.23
C ASN A 154 -14.50 18.54 -2.29
N ILE A 155 -13.71 19.62 -2.34
CA ILE A 155 -12.24 19.57 -2.40
C ILE A 155 -11.66 18.88 -1.17
N PHE A 156 -12.12 19.24 0.03
CA PHE A 156 -11.66 18.64 1.28
C PHE A 156 -11.98 17.13 1.31
N ASP A 157 -13.22 16.77 0.98
CA ASP A 157 -13.62 15.37 0.88
C ASP A 157 -12.73 14.60 -0.10
N GLY A 158 -12.34 15.22 -1.23
CA GLY A 158 -11.45 14.64 -2.22
C GLY A 158 -10.06 14.31 -1.68
N ILE A 159 -9.49 15.21 -0.88
CA ILE A 159 -8.20 14.99 -0.24
C ILE A 159 -8.29 13.86 0.79
N VAL A 160 -9.35 13.86 1.61
CA VAL A 160 -9.59 12.78 2.59
C VAL A 160 -9.77 11.44 1.89
N MET A 161 -10.51 11.40 0.76
CA MET A 161 -10.67 10.19 -0.05
C MET A 161 -9.32 9.67 -0.56
N LEU A 162 -8.48 10.55 -1.12
CA LEU A 162 -7.14 10.16 -1.58
C LEU A 162 -6.31 9.53 -0.46
N ALA A 163 -6.27 10.17 0.70
CA ALA A 163 -5.54 9.65 1.86
C ALA A 163 -6.11 8.30 2.33
N ALA A 164 -7.44 8.20 2.45
CA ALA A 164 -8.10 6.98 2.91
C ALA A 164 -7.88 5.81 1.94
N TYR A 165 -8.07 6.01 0.63
CA TYR A 165 -7.86 4.94 -0.35
C TYR A 165 -6.39 4.50 -0.43
N SER A 166 -5.44 5.42 -0.26
CA SER A 166 -4.01 5.07 -0.20
C SER A 166 -3.68 4.22 1.02
N ALA A 167 -4.34 4.45 2.15
CA ALA A 167 -4.13 3.71 3.39
C ALA A 167 -4.87 2.34 3.44
N ILE A 168 -5.74 2.02 2.47
CA ILE A 168 -6.46 0.72 2.42
C ILE A 168 -5.48 -0.46 2.41
N PHE A 169 -4.44 -0.38 1.59
CA PHE A 169 -3.45 -1.46 1.48
C PHE A 169 -2.66 -1.66 2.77
N VAL A 170 -2.31 -0.57 3.45
CA VAL A 170 -1.68 -0.60 4.77
C VAL A 170 -2.61 -1.26 5.79
N ALA A 171 -3.88 -0.90 5.79
CA ALA A 171 -4.88 -1.48 6.70
C ALA A 171 -5.09 -2.98 6.45
N ILE A 172 -5.16 -3.42 5.18
CA ILE A 172 -5.26 -4.84 4.82
C ILE A 172 -4.01 -5.60 5.25
N SER A 173 -2.81 -5.05 5.01
CA SER A 173 -1.54 -5.70 5.36
C SER A 173 -1.40 -5.89 6.86
N LEU A 174 -1.71 -4.85 7.66
CA LEU A 174 -1.72 -4.94 9.12
C LEU A 174 -2.71 -6.00 9.62
N THR A 175 -3.90 -6.08 9.00
CA THR A 175 -4.89 -7.09 9.37
C THR A 175 -4.41 -8.49 9.01
N ALA A 176 -3.82 -8.66 7.83
CA ALA A 176 -3.26 -9.94 7.40
C ALA A 176 -2.13 -10.40 8.33
N GLU A 177 -1.23 -9.50 8.72
CA GLU A 177 -0.15 -9.78 9.67
C GLU A 177 -0.70 -10.20 11.04
N ILE A 178 -1.59 -9.40 11.65
CA ILE A 178 -2.19 -9.73 12.95
C ILE A 178 -2.94 -11.05 12.88
N THR A 179 -3.69 -11.31 11.82
CA THR A 179 -4.46 -12.55 11.70
C THR A 179 -3.58 -13.76 11.41
N SER A 180 -2.52 -13.62 10.62
CA SER A 180 -1.57 -14.70 10.34
C SER A 180 -0.80 -15.12 11.59
N ASP A 181 -0.33 -14.16 12.38
CA ASP A 181 0.36 -14.43 13.64
C ASP A 181 -0.54 -15.13 14.66
N LEU A 182 -1.80 -14.70 14.75
CA LEU A 182 -2.76 -15.29 15.67
C LEU A 182 -3.19 -16.70 15.28
N LEU A 183 -3.28 -16.98 13.99
CA LEU A 183 -3.70 -18.28 13.47
C LEU A 183 -2.52 -19.21 13.18
N LEU A 184 -1.28 -18.78 13.41
CA LEU A 184 -0.04 -19.52 13.10
C LEU A 184 -0.02 -19.98 11.62
N ILE A 185 -0.61 -19.20 10.73
CA ILE A 185 -0.60 -19.50 9.30
C ILE A 185 0.55 -18.68 8.66
N PRO A 186 1.60 -19.32 8.18
CA PRO A 186 2.61 -18.64 7.38
C PRO A 186 1.99 -18.29 6.02
N PHE A 187 1.34 -17.13 5.95
CA PHE A 187 0.68 -16.69 4.74
C PHE A 187 1.70 -16.09 3.77
N MET A 188 1.42 -16.15 2.47
CA MET A 188 2.22 -15.44 1.46
C MET A 188 2.25 -13.92 1.66
N LEU A 189 1.41 -13.39 2.54
CA LEU A 189 1.32 -12.01 2.99
C LEU A 189 1.84 -11.88 4.43
N SER A 190 2.66 -12.81 4.91
CA SER A 190 3.12 -12.90 6.30
C SER A 190 4.03 -11.76 6.74
N SER A 191 4.61 -11.03 5.81
CA SER A 191 5.27 -9.78 6.14
C SER A 191 4.36 -8.60 5.78
N PHE A 192 4.24 -7.65 6.69
CA PHE A 192 3.61 -6.34 6.43
C PHE A 192 4.11 -5.73 5.12
N GLU A 193 5.40 -5.93 4.82
CA GLU A 193 6.05 -5.51 3.60
C GLU A 193 5.42 -6.13 2.35
N GLU A 194 5.16 -7.44 2.34
CA GLU A 194 4.60 -8.14 1.17
C GLU A 194 3.17 -7.69 0.84
N GLY A 195 2.34 -7.44 1.85
CA GLY A 195 0.98 -6.95 1.63
C GLY A 195 0.94 -5.54 1.04
N ILE A 196 1.83 -4.66 1.49
CA ILE A 196 1.99 -3.30 0.94
C ILE A 196 2.46 -3.34 -0.52
N LEU A 197 3.25 -4.34 -0.92
CA LEU A 197 3.76 -4.49 -2.28
C LEU A 197 2.65 -4.58 -3.36
N PHE A 198 1.41 -4.89 -2.99
CA PHE A 198 0.26 -4.85 -3.90
C PHE A 198 -0.40 -3.47 -4.00
N SER A 199 0.06 -2.46 -3.23
CA SER A 199 -0.43 -1.10 -3.42
C SER A 199 0.07 -0.51 -4.74
N PRO A 200 -0.73 0.28 -5.47
CA PRO A 200 -0.30 0.88 -6.74
C PRO A 200 1.00 1.69 -6.62
N VAL A 201 1.18 2.39 -5.49
CA VAL A 201 2.38 3.19 -5.21
C VAL A 201 3.60 2.29 -5.01
N ALA A 202 3.48 1.23 -4.20
CA ALA A 202 4.58 0.31 -3.94
C ALA A 202 4.95 -0.51 -5.18
N ILE A 203 3.97 -0.95 -5.97
CA ILE A 203 4.24 -1.65 -7.24
C ILE A 203 5.14 -0.79 -8.14
N VAL A 204 4.79 0.51 -8.29
CA VAL A 204 5.60 1.43 -9.10
C VAL A 204 6.98 1.64 -8.47
N ALA A 205 7.04 1.86 -7.15
CA ALA A 205 8.29 2.13 -6.46
C ALA A 205 9.26 0.94 -6.52
N VAL A 206 8.79 -0.27 -6.17
CA VAL A 206 9.65 -1.46 -6.11
C VAL A 206 10.15 -1.88 -7.49
N ASN A 207 9.26 -1.96 -8.48
CA ASN A 207 9.69 -2.37 -9.83
C ASN A 207 10.60 -1.30 -10.47
N PHE A 208 10.33 0.00 -10.25
CA PHE A 208 11.20 1.05 -10.73
C PHE A 208 12.57 1.03 -10.06
N THR A 209 12.64 0.90 -8.74
CA THR A 209 13.92 0.86 -8.01
C THR A 209 14.75 -0.35 -8.40
N SER A 210 14.16 -1.53 -8.55
CA SER A 210 14.85 -2.74 -9.02
C SER A 210 15.48 -2.54 -10.40
N ILE A 211 14.79 -1.85 -11.33
CA ILE A 211 15.33 -1.56 -12.65
C ILE A 211 16.40 -0.47 -12.59
N SER A 212 16.15 0.60 -11.82
CA SER A 212 17.03 1.78 -11.76
C SER A 212 18.39 1.50 -11.14
N GLN A 213 18.50 0.53 -10.24
CA GLN A 213 19.77 0.09 -9.64
C GLN A 213 20.77 -0.43 -10.69
N ASN A 214 20.29 -0.90 -11.84
CA ASN A 214 21.09 -1.46 -12.90
C ASN A 214 21.41 -0.46 -14.04
N ILE A 215 21.04 0.80 -13.91
CA ILE A 215 21.31 1.82 -14.97
C ILE A 215 22.78 2.20 -14.96
N VAL A 216 23.35 2.37 -13.76
CA VAL A 216 24.72 2.86 -13.57
C VAL A 216 25.46 1.90 -12.66
N GLN A 217 26.63 1.42 -13.11
CA GLN A 217 27.53 0.61 -12.30
C GLN A 217 28.90 1.32 -12.20
N SER A 218 29.51 1.23 -11.01
CA SER A 218 30.91 1.62 -10.85
C SER A 218 31.81 0.69 -11.67
N ILE A 219 32.93 1.22 -12.17
CA ILE A 219 33.86 0.47 -13.05
C ILE A 219 34.43 -0.75 -12.32
N ASP A 220 34.47 -0.72 -10.97
CA ASP A 220 35.03 -1.76 -10.13
C ASP A 220 34.05 -2.90 -9.76
N ASP A 221 32.73 -2.68 -9.93
CA ASP A 221 31.70 -3.67 -9.59
C ASP A 221 31.31 -4.50 -10.82
N ALA A 222 31.93 -5.66 -10.99
CA ALA A 222 31.64 -6.60 -12.08
C ALA A 222 30.37 -7.47 -11.87
N MET A 223 29.58 -7.24 -10.84
CA MET A 223 28.36 -8.02 -10.59
C MET A 223 27.19 -7.52 -11.44
N SER A 224 26.85 -8.29 -12.45
CA SER A 224 25.60 -8.12 -13.20
C SER A 224 24.40 -8.50 -12.33
N PHE A 225 23.76 -7.51 -11.74
CA PHE A 225 22.49 -7.71 -11.04
C PHE A 225 21.38 -7.87 -12.08
N VAL A 226 20.70 -9.01 -12.07
CA VAL A 226 19.53 -9.21 -12.94
C VAL A 226 18.31 -8.52 -12.30
N PRO A 227 17.67 -7.56 -12.96
CA PRO A 227 16.53 -6.86 -12.37
C PRO A 227 15.38 -7.85 -12.14
N SER A 228 14.99 -8.04 -10.89
CA SER A 228 13.84 -8.87 -10.52
C SER A 228 12.55 -8.05 -10.70
N VAL A 229 12.02 -8.03 -11.90
CA VAL A 229 10.75 -7.39 -12.20
C VAL A 229 9.61 -8.38 -11.93
N SER A 230 8.68 -8.03 -11.07
CA SER A 230 7.51 -8.86 -10.80
C SER A 230 6.40 -8.61 -11.84
N TYR A 231 6.30 -9.49 -12.83
CA TYR A 231 5.26 -9.43 -13.86
C TYR A 231 3.85 -9.50 -13.27
N LEU A 232 3.67 -10.24 -12.17
CA LEU A 232 2.39 -10.32 -11.46
C LEU A 232 1.97 -8.93 -10.94
N GLN A 233 2.87 -8.21 -10.27
CA GLN A 233 2.60 -6.87 -9.76
C GLN A 233 2.26 -5.88 -10.89
N ILE A 234 2.99 -5.92 -12.01
CA ILE A 234 2.69 -5.07 -13.18
C ILE A 234 1.30 -5.41 -13.74
N THR A 235 0.94 -6.69 -13.84
CA THR A 235 -0.38 -7.11 -14.29
C THR A 235 -1.48 -6.58 -13.38
N VAL A 236 -1.30 -6.65 -12.06
CA VAL A 236 -2.21 -6.09 -11.07
C VAL A 236 -2.35 -4.56 -11.24
N LEU A 237 -1.25 -3.84 -11.44
CA LEU A 237 -1.27 -2.40 -11.70
C LEU A 237 -2.08 -2.05 -12.95
N VAL A 238 -1.92 -2.82 -14.02
CA VAL A 238 -2.69 -2.63 -15.26
C VAL A 238 -4.18 -2.87 -15.02
N ILE A 239 -4.55 -3.91 -14.28
CA ILE A 239 -5.95 -4.19 -13.91
C ILE A 239 -6.53 -3.02 -13.11
N TYR A 240 -5.84 -2.52 -12.08
CA TYR A 240 -6.27 -1.34 -11.31
C TYR A 240 -6.46 -0.12 -12.20
N THR A 241 -5.55 0.11 -13.14
CA THR A 241 -5.61 1.24 -14.07
C THR A 241 -6.81 1.12 -15.01
N CYS A 242 -7.09 -0.06 -15.55
CA CYS A 242 -8.24 -0.30 -16.42
C CYS A 242 -9.57 -0.06 -15.67
N ILE A 243 -9.71 -0.59 -14.46
CA ILE A 243 -10.88 -0.35 -13.61
C ILE A 243 -11.05 1.14 -13.30
N ALA A 244 -9.96 1.80 -12.88
CA ALA A 244 -9.96 3.22 -12.58
C ALA A 244 -10.31 4.06 -13.82
N CYS A 245 -9.81 3.72 -15.00
CA CYS A 245 -10.11 4.41 -16.26
C CYS A 245 -11.60 4.33 -16.61
N PHE A 246 -12.19 3.15 -16.46
CA PHE A 246 -13.64 2.96 -16.69
C PHE A 246 -14.49 3.79 -15.70
N LEU A 247 -14.17 3.72 -14.41
CA LEU A 247 -14.88 4.47 -13.37
C LEU A 247 -14.68 5.98 -13.51
N LEU A 248 -13.49 6.42 -13.83
CA LEU A 248 -13.13 7.82 -14.04
C LEU A 248 -13.93 8.42 -15.20
N LYS A 249 -13.96 7.72 -16.35
CA LYS A 249 -14.73 8.16 -17.52
C LYS A 249 -16.21 8.28 -17.17
N LYS A 250 -16.80 7.26 -16.54
CA LYS A 250 -18.20 7.26 -16.13
C LYS A 250 -18.49 8.40 -15.17
N ASN A 251 -17.73 8.55 -14.09
CA ASN A 251 -17.97 9.55 -13.07
C ASN A 251 -17.78 10.98 -13.56
N PHE A 252 -16.83 11.23 -14.48
CA PHE A 252 -16.59 12.58 -14.99
C PHE A 252 -17.62 12.99 -16.06
N VAL A 253 -17.91 12.11 -17.02
CA VAL A 253 -18.81 12.44 -18.15
C VAL A 253 -20.27 12.57 -17.69
N GLU A 254 -20.71 11.67 -16.81
CA GLU A 254 -22.09 11.64 -16.30
C GLU A 254 -22.29 12.56 -15.09
N ARG A 255 -21.26 13.30 -14.65
CA ARG A 255 -21.34 14.16 -13.48
C ARG A 255 -22.31 15.32 -13.71
N LYS A 256 -23.27 15.43 -12.80
CA LYS A 256 -24.18 16.59 -12.73
C LYS A 256 -23.51 17.72 -11.94
N THR A 257 -23.59 18.96 -12.43
CA THR A 257 -23.02 20.14 -11.76
C THR A 257 -23.64 20.39 -10.38
N GLU A 258 -24.89 19.99 -10.19
CA GLU A 258 -25.62 20.09 -8.92
C GLU A 258 -24.96 19.31 -7.78
N ARG A 259 -24.14 18.28 -8.08
CA ARG A 259 -23.43 17.48 -7.05
C ARG A 259 -22.28 18.22 -6.42
N ALA A 260 -21.75 19.27 -7.06
CA ALA A 260 -20.65 20.06 -6.50
C ALA A 260 -21.08 20.71 -5.17
N GLU A 261 -20.18 20.71 -4.19
CA GLU A 261 -20.38 21.25 -2.83
C GLU A 261 -21.40 20.49 -1.97
N GLN A 262 -22.04 19.44 -2.51
CA GLN A 262 -22.91 18.57 -1.73
C GLN A 262 -22.10 17.52 -0.93
N VAL A 263 -22.76 16.87 0.02
CA VAL A 263 -22.19 15.74 0.75
C VAL A 263 -21.86 14.60 -0.21
N SER A 264 -20.67 14.03 -0.09
CA SER A 264 -20.21 12.93 -0.94
C SER A 264 -20.89 11.61 -0.54
N ASN A 265 -22.05 11.31 -1.16
CA ASN A 265 -22.92 10.17 -0.81
C ASN A 265 -22.96 9.09 -1.89
N THR A 266 -21.90 8.97 -2.70
CA THR A 266 -21.77 7.85 -3.65
C THR A 266 -21.31 6.59 -2.94
N PHE A 267 -21.56 5.40 -3.51
CA PHE A 267 -21.15 4.13 -2.91
C PHE A 267 -19.65 4.09 -2.57
N PHE A 268 -18.80 4.57 -3.49
CA PHE A 268 -17.35 4.60 -3.33
C PHE A 268 -16.81 5.79 -2.53
N SER A 269 -17.67 6.60 -1.90
CA SER A 269 -17.26 7.71 -1.04
C SER A 269 -17.24 7.33 0.45
N TYR A 270 -17.57 8.25 1.31
CA TYR A 270 -17.56 8.03 2.77
C TYR A 270 -18.25 6.76 3.26
N PRO A 271 -19.42 6.34 2.71
CA PRO A 271 -20.05 5.12 3.18
C PRO A 271 -19.15 3.89 3.07
N PHE A 272 -18.45 3.75 1.94
CA PHE A 272 -17.53 2.63 1.73
C PHE A 272 -16.33 2.72 2.69
N ILE A 273 -15.68 3.88 2.76
CA ILE A 273 -14.47 4.08 3.57
C ILE A 273 -14.75 3.84 5.05
N ILE A 274 -15.81 4.45 5.59
CA ILE A 274 -16.16 4.31 7.02
C ILE A 274 -16.45 2.84 7.35
N ASN A 275 -17.24 2.16 6.52
CA ASN A 275 -17.59 0.76 6.77
C ASN A 275 -16.40 -0.19 6.57
N PHE A 276 -15.52 0.10 5.61
CA PHE A 276 -14.31 -0.68 5.38
C PHE A 276 -13.35 -0.61 6.58
N TYR A 277 -13.03 0.61 7.03
CA TYR A 277 -12.14 0.78 8.19
C TYR A 277 -12.75 0.27 9.50
N LEU A 278 -14.08 0.38 9.65
CA LEU A 278 -14.79 -0.25 10.76
C LEU A 278 -14.61 -1.77 10.73
N LEU A 279 -14.84 -2.40 9.57
CA LEU A 279 -14.72 -3.86 9.43
C LEU A 279 -13.30 -4.32 9.76
N VAL A 280 -12.29 -3.69 9.18
CA VAL A 280 -10.87 -3.98 9.43
C VAL A 280 -10.52 -3.85 10.92
N SER A 281 -10.94 -2.75 11.55
CA SER A 281 -10.69 -2.54 12.98
C SER A 281 -11.39 -3.57 13.87
N LEU A 282 -12.64 -3.95 13.53
CA LEU A 282 -13.39 -4.95 14.26
C LEU A 282 -12.80 -6.36 14.11
N ILE A 283 -12.27 -6.70 12.94
CA ILE A 283 -11.55 -7.97 12.74
C ILE A 283 -10.31 -8.01 13.65
N ASN A 284 -9.49 -6.98 13.63
CA ASN A 284 -8.27 -6.92 14.43
C ASN A 284 -8.58 -6.99 15.94
N LEU A 285 -9.58 -6.25 16.41
CA LEU A 285 -10.01 -6.32 17.81
C LEU A 285 -10.58 -7.69 18.17
N GLY A 286 -11.41 -8.28 17.30
CA GLY A 286 -12.02 -9.59 17.53
C GLY A 286 -10.98 -10.69 17.70
N PHE A 287 -9.99 -10.76 16.83
CA PHE A 287 -8.89 -11.71 16.93
C PHE A 287 -8.00 -11.46 18.16
N SER A 288 -7.68 -10.19 18.46
CA SER A 288 -6.86 -9.84 19.64
C SER A 288 -7.51 -10.27 20.95
N ILE A 289 -8.84 -10.17 21.08
CA ILE A 289 -9.58 -10.64 22.26
C ILE A 289 -9.52 -12.16 22.41
N ILE A 290 -9.69 -12.87 21.30
CA ILE A 290 -9.68 -14.34 21.31
C ILE A 290 -8.34 -14.86 21.85
N LYS A 291 -7.24 -14.20 21.47
CA LYS A 291 -5.88 -14.58 21.92
C LYS A 291 -5.61 -14.25 23.38
N SER A 292 -5.95 -13.02 23.79
CA SER A 292 -5.48 -12.49 25.10
C SER A 292 -6.33 -12.90 26.29
N ASN A 293 -7.55 -13.42 26.04
CA ASN A 293 -8.57 -13.73 27.08
C ASN A 293 -8.88 -12.55 28.05
N MET A 294 -8.40 -11.32 27.72
CA MET A 294 -8.54 -10.11 28.54
C MET A 294 -9.75 -9.28 28.07
N ILE A 295 -10.96 -9.78 28.26
CA ILE A 295 -12.19 -9.15 27.77
C ILE A 295 -12.33 -7.70 28.27
N ASP A 296 -11.98 -7.45 29.54
CA ASP A 296 -12.21 -6.13 30.17
C ASP A 296 -11.44 -4.99 29.51
N SER A 297 -10.17 -5.22 29.13
CA SER A 297 -9.34 -4.22 28.46
C SER A 297 -9.86 -3.88 27.05
N PHE A 298 -10.44 -4.85 26.37
CA PHE A 298 -10.94 -4.67 25.00
C PHE A 298 -12.34 -4.06 24.94
N ILE A 299 -13.16 -4.16 25.99
CA ILE A 299 -14.45 -3.47 26.05
C ILE A 299 -14.27 -1.96 25.87
N LEU A 300 -13.26 -1.37 26.51
CA LEU A 300 -12.95 0.06 26.34
C LEU A 300 -12.63 0.40 24.90
N LEU A 301 -11.86 -0.47 24.20
CA LEU A 301 -11.50 -0.26 22.79
C LEU A 301 -12.72 -0.36 21.86
N TYR A 302 -13.66 -1.30 22.13
CA TYR A 302 -14.91 -1.37 21.38
C TYR A 302 -15.77 -0.12 21.56
N ILE A 303 -15.86 0.40 22.80
CA ILE A 303 -16.57 1.66 23.09
C ILE A 303 -15.91 2.82 22.37
N LEU A 304 -14.58 2.92 22.40
CA LEU A 304 -13.82 3.95 21.70
C LEU A 304 -14.08 3.88 20.18
N LEU A 305 -13.99 2.68 19.59
CA LEU A 305 -14.25 2.46 18.16
C LEU A 305 -15.69 2.82 17.80
N PHE A 306 -16.65 2.47 18.66
CA PHE A 306 -18.06 2.87 18.48
C PHE A 306 -18.23 4.39 18.48
N CYS A 307 -17.57 5.10 19.40
CA CYS A 307 -17.60 6.56 19.44
C CYS A 307 -16.97 7.15 18.17
N ILE A 308 -15.82 6.65 17.72
CA ILE A 308 -15.16 7.09 16.48
C ILE A 308 -16.09 6.86 15.26
N TYR A 309 -16.73 5.71 15.20
CA TYR A 309 -17.70 5.38 14.13
C TYR A 309 -18.88 6.35 14.11
N LEU A 310 -19.48 6.65 15.27
CA LEU A 310 -20.58 7.62 15.36
C LEU A 310 -20.13 9.04 14.97
N ILE A 311 -18.97 9.48 15.45
CA ILE A 311 -18.39 10.79 15.10
C ILE A 311 -18.17 10.86 13.58
N SER A 312 -17.62 9.81 12.97
CA SER A 312 -17.39 9.75 11.53
C SER A 312 -18.70 9.89 10.74
N ILE A 313 -19.80 9.26 11.21
CA ILE A 313 -21.12 9.40 10.57
C ILE A 313 -21.69 10.80 10.75
N PHE A 314 -21.54 11.41 11.92
CA PHE A 314 -22.04 12.77 12.18
C PHE A 314 -21.31 13.80 11.31
N VAL A 315 -19.98 13.70 11.23
CA VAL A 315 -19.16 14.57 10.37
C VAL A 315 -19.55 14.39 8.90
N TYR A 316 -19.67 13.15 8.44
CA TYR A 316 -20.07 12.84 7.08
C TYR A 316 -21.46 13.37 6.73
N LYS A 317 -22.47 13.08 7.58
CA LYS A 317 -23.86 13.50 7.31
C LYS A 317 -24.12 14.97 7.63
N ARG A 318 -23.17 15.67 8.26
CA ARG A 318 -23.30 17.06 8.72
C ARG A 318 -24.58 17.29 9.55
N LYS A 319 -25.08 16.27 10.23
CA LYS A 319 -26.29 16.29 11.05
C LYS A 319 -26.06 15.42 12.28
N ILE A 320 -26.30 15.97 13.46
CA ILE A 320 -26.32 15.22 14.71
C ILE A 320 -27.70 14.54 14.82
N LYS A 321 -27.86 13.40 14.18
CA LYS A 321 -29.08 12.61 14.26
C LYS A 321 -28.71 11.16 14.54
N PHE A 322 -29.24 10.62 15.63
CA PHE A 322 -29.05 9.23 15.98
C PHE A 322 -29.83 8.33 15.03
N TYR A 323 -29.13 7.44 14.32
CA TYR A 323 -29.74 6.48 13.41
C TYR A 323 -29.59 5.07 14.00
N TRP A 324 -30.66 4.50 14.48
CA TRP A 324 -30.67 3.13 15.03
C TRP A 324 -30.07 2.09 14.05
N LYS A 325 -30.27 2.29 12.75
CA LYS A 325 -29.69 1.43 11.71
C LYS A 325 -28.17 1.35 11.79
N ASN A 326 -27.48 2.44 12.12
CA ASN A 326 -26.02 2.47 12.22
C ASN A 326 -25.53 1.75 13.47
N ILE A 327 -26.27 1.86 14.58
CA ILE A 327 -25.96 1.13 15.81
C ILE A 327 -26.14 -0.37 15.56
N LEU A 328 -27.27 -0.76 14.96
CA LEU A 328 -27.51 -2.17 14.61
C LEU A 328 -26.42 -2.72 13.69
N TYR A 329 -26.00 -1.92 12.68
CA TYR A 329 -24.91 -2.30 11.78
C TYR A 329 -23.58 -2.51 12.52
N PHE A 330 -23.21 -1.60 13.44
CA PHE A 330 -22.00 -1.75 14.24
C PHE A 330 -22.05 -3.02 15.11
N VAL A 331 -23.15 -3.22 15.84
CA VAL A 331 -23.33 -4.38 16.73
C VAL A 331 -23.33 -5.69 15.93
N SER A 332 -24.06 -5.73 14.80
CA SER A 332 -24.11 -6.93 13.96
C SER A 332 -22.74 -7.27 13.35
N THR A 333 -22.01 -6.27 12.83
CA THR A 333 -20.65 -6.49 12.32
C THR A 333 -19.68 -6.91 13.41
N ALA A 334 -19.74 -6.34 14.62
CA ALA A 334 -18.91 -6.73 15.74
C ALA A 334 -19.19 -8.19 16.18
N LEU A 335 -20.46 -8.58 16.26
CA LEU A 335 -20.85 -9.97 16.59
C LEU A 335 -20.41 -10.96 15.51
N ILE A 336 -20.57 -10.60 14.23
CA ILE A 336 -20.16 -11.47 13.11
C ILE A 336 -18.64 -11.63 13.10
N THR A 337 -17.87 -10.55 13.22
CA THR A 337 -16.39 -10.61 13.20
C THR A 337 -15.85 -11.41 14.39
N PHE A 338 -16.39 -11.21 15.59
CA PHE A 338 -16.01 -11.97 16.77
C PHE A 338 -16.42 -13.44 16.63
N GLY A 339 -17.66 -13.72 16.20
CA GLY A 339 -18.16 -15.08 16.02
C GLY A 339 -17.40 -15.87 14.97
N CYS A 340 -17.12 -15.24 13.81
CA CYS A 340 -16.29 -15.86 12.78
C CYS A 340 -14.85 -16.09 13.26
N GLY A 341 -14.26 -15.12 13.95
CA GLY A 341 -12.92 -15.28 14.53
C GLY A 341 -12.85 -16.43 15.52
N LYS A 342 -13.79 -16.50 16.46
CA LYS A 342 -13.89 -17.60 17.43
C LYS A 342 -14.11 -18.95 16.74
N PHE A 343 -14.98 -19.01 15.74
CA PHE A 343 -15.21 -20.23 14.96
C PHE A 343 -13.96 -20.71 14.24
N ILE A 344 -13.21 -19.82 13.60
CA ILE A 344 -11.94 -20.14 12.93
C ILE A 344 -10.92 -20.66 13.96
N PHE A 345 -10.81 -20.00 15.10
CA PHE A 345 -9.88 -20.35 16.15
C PHE A 345 -10.21 -21.72 16.76
N MET A 346 -11.48 -21.98 17.12
CA MET A 346 -11.93 -23.26 17.67
C MET A 346 -11.74 -24.44 16.71
N ASN A 347 -11.77 -24.19 15.41
CA ASN A 347 -11.48 -25.21 14.38
C ASN A 347 -9.98 -25.26 14.01
N HIS A 348 -9.08 -24.77 14.87
CA HIS A 348 -7.62 -24.79 14.66
C HIS A 348 -7.24 -24.23 13.27
N ALA A 349 -7.86 -23.11 12.90
CA ALA A 349 -7.71 -22.50 11.57
C ALA A 349 -7.90 -23.48 10.41
N PHE A 350 -8.89 -24.39 10.52
CA PHE A 350 -9.17 -25.46 9.54
C PHE A 350 -7.98 -26.36 9.26
N SER A 351 -7.14 -26.61 10.25
CA SER A 351 -5.91 -27.42 10.16
C SER A 351 -4.87 -26.87 9.17
N LEU A 352 -5.00 -25.63 8.75
CA LEU A 352 -4.04 -24.98 7.85
C LEU A 352 -2.61 -24.93 8.44
N PRO A 353 -2.40 -24.60 9.73
CA PRO A 353 -1.06 -24.58 10.32
C PRO A 353 -0.32 -25.91 10.24
N TYR A 354 -1.04 -27.04 10.17
CA TYR A 354 -0.45 -28.37 10.10
C TYR A 354 -0.05 -28.81 8.68
N GLN A 355 -0.54 -28.12 7.65
CA GLN A 355 -0.35 -28.50 6.23
C GLN A 355 0.95 -27.97 5.61
N TYR A 356 1.61 -27.03 6.30
CA TYR A 356 2.84 -26.45 5.78
C TYR A 356 4.03 -27.36 6.05
N PRO A 357 4.72 -27.85 5.01
CA PRO A 357 5.91 -28.66 5.20
C PRO A 357 7.04 -27.80 5.81
N LEU A 358 7.88 -28.44 6.63
CA LEU A 358 9.13 -27.87 7.07
C LEU A 358 10.09 -27.84 5.90
N ASN A 359 10.38 -26.66 5.36
CA ASN A 359 11.41 -26.52 4.33
C ASN A 359 12.78 -26.36 4.99
N ALA A 360 13.80 -27.00 4.42
CA ALA A 360 15.18 -26.85 4.84
C ALA A 360 15.59 -25.36 4.69
N GLY A 361 16.04 -24.75 5.78
CA GLY A 361 16.44 -23.35 5.85
C GLY A 361 15.40 -22.36 6.37
N GLU A 362 14.16 -22.80 6.66
CA GLU A 362 13.17 -21.92 7.30
C GLU A 362 13.44 -21.82 8.82
N LYS A 363 13.51 -20.57 9.30
CA LYS A 363 13.54 -20.27 10.73
C LYS A 363 12.14 -20.45 11.31
N ILE A 364 11.96 -21.49 12.11
CA ILE A 364 10.69 -21.69 12.82
C ILE A 364 10.81 -21.01 14.18
N ASN A 365 10.23 -19.84 14.33
CA ASN A 365 10.12 -19.14 15.60
C ASN A 365 8.80 -19.53 16.25
N TYR A 366 8.83 -20.38 17.28
CA TYR A 366 7.68 -20.65 18.13
C TYR A 366 7.84 -19.90 19.45
N TYR A 367 6.84 -19.10 19.79
CA TYR A 367 6.73 -18.52 21.13
C TYR A 367 6.03 -19.55 22.03
N ILE A 368 6.80 -20.23 22.86
CA ILE A 368 6.25 -21.11 23.89
C ILE A 368 6.11 -20.27 25.15
N ASN A 369 4.89 -20.07 25.61
CA ASN A 369 4.66 -19.38 26.86
C ASN A 369 5.04 -20.32 28.01
N GLU A 370 6.02 -19.96 28.83
CA GLU A 370 6.59 -20.77 29.93
C GLU A 370 5.55 -21.26 30.92
N HIS A 371 4.43 -20.55 31.03
CA HIS A 371 3.34 -20.87 31.94
C HIS A 371 2.68 -22.24 31.68
N ASN A 372 2.81 -22.78 30.48
CA ASN A 372 2.16 -24.03 30.11
C ASN A 372 3.10 -25.25 30.08
N LEU A 373 4.40 -25.04 30.04
CA LEU A 373 5.39 -26.13 30.18
C LEU A 373 5.60 -26.55 31.63
N ASN A 374 5.31 -25.70 32.60
CA ASN A 374 5.58 -25.92 34.01
C ASN A 374 4.44 -26.59 34.80
N LYS A 375 3.41 -27.14 34.16
CA LYS A 375 2.40 -27.90 34.88
C LYS A 375 2.94 -29.21 35.47
N ASP A 376 4.09 -29.71 34.99
CA ASP A 376 4.73 -30.94 35.47
C ASP A 376 6.07 -30.72 36.19
N LEU A 377 6.58 -29.49 36.23
CA LEU A 377 7.82 -29.17 36.95
C LEU A 377 7.51 -28.18 38.08
N SER A 378 7.33 -28.75 39.27
CA SER A 378 7.18 -27.98 40.49
C SER A 378 8.41 -27.14 40.78
N SER A 379 8.36 -25.86 40.49
CA SER A 379 9.24 -24.87 41.10
C SER A 379 8.46 -23.59 41.39
N LYS A 380 8.35 -23.31 42.65
CA LYS A 380 7.98 -22.03 43.23
C LYS A 380 8.99 -21.01 42.74
N ASP A 381 8.51 -19.83 42.40
CA ASP A 381 9.27 -18.60 42.05
C ASP A 381 9.80 -18.51 40.62
N MET A 382 8.90 -18.19 39.65
CA MET A 382 9.28 -17.52 38.44
C MET A 382 8.25 -16.46 38.04
N ASP A 383 8.76 -15.25 37.83
CA ASP A 383 7.97 -14.09 37.41
C ASP A 383 7.29 -14.31 36.06
N ALA A 384 6.06 -13.85 35.93
CA ALA A 384 5.11 -14.09 34.83
C ALA A 384 5.49 -13.49 33.44
N ASN A 385 6.72 -13.08 33.21
CA ASN A 385 7.11 -12.33 32.01
C ASN A 385 8.27 -12.93 31.19
N HIS A 386 8.67 -14.18 31.42
CA HIS A 386 9.71 -14.80 30.58
C HIS A 386 9.08 -15.59 29.42
N CYS A 387 9.07 -15.03 28.24
CA CYS A 387 8.83 -15.76 27.00
C CYS A 387 10.14 -16.40 26.54
N ILE A 388 10.19 -17.73 26.49
CA ILE A 388 11.33 -18.43 25.86
C ILE A 388 11.09 -18.40 24.34
N ASN A 389 11.91 -17.66 23.63
CA ASN A 389 12.01 -17.75 22.16
C ASN A 389 12.84 -18.99 21.82
N LEU A 390 12.20 -20.09 21.50
CA LEU A 390 12.89 -21.25 20.93
C LEU A 390 13.01 -21.02 19.41
N SER A 391 14.13 -20.44 18.97
CA SER A 391 14.47 -20.38 17.56
C SER A 391 15.32 -21.61 17.21
N ILE A 392 14.74 -22.57 16.52
CA ILE A 392 15.49 -23.70 15.96
C ILE A 392 15.96 -23.30 14.57
N ASN A 393 17.24 -22.95 14.45
CA ASN A 393 17.88 -22.72 13.15
C ASN A 393 18.43 -24.07 12.67
N ILE A 394 17.85 -24.60 11.60
CA ILE A 394 18.37 -25.78 10.93
C ILE A 394 19.09 -25.31 9.67
N ASP A 395 20.39 -25.07 9.76
CA ASP A 395 21.27 -24.86 8.62
C ASP A 395 21.81 -26.22 8.16
N ILE A 396 21.10 -26.85 7.22
CA ILE A 396 21.57 -28.11 6.64
C ILE A 396 22.11 -27.81 5.24
N PRO A 397 23.38 -28.15 4.97
CA PRO A 397 23.95 -28.02 3.64
C PRO A 397 23.13 -28.82 2.61
N ALA A 398 22.97 -28.29 1.40
CA ALA A 398 22.12 -28.88 0.34
C ALA A 398 22.52 -30.31 -0.05
N ASP A 399 23.77 -30.71 0.18
CA ASP A 399 24.33 -32.03 -0.06
C ASP A 399 23.93 -33.09 0.97
N GLN A 400 23.35 -32.68 2.12
CA GLN A 400 22.94 -33.57 3.22
C GLN A 400 21.42 -33.76 3.32
N LEU A 401 20.65 -33.21 2.42
CA LEU A 401 19.18 -33.23 2.44
C LEU A 401 18.56 -34.64 2.32
N ASP A 402 19.27 -35.61 1.76
CA ASP A 402 18.79 -36.99 1.53
C ASP A 402 19.23 -38.00 2.59
N THR A 403 19.95 -37.58 3.63
CA THR A 403 20.42 -38.48 4.67
C THR A 403 19.26 -38.96 5.58
N GLU A 404 19.36 -40.21 6.05
CA GLU A 404 18.37 -40.80 6.97
C GLU A 404 18.27 -40.03 8.30
N GLN A 405 19.40 -39.43 8.71
CA GLN A 405 19.48 -38.55 9.87
C GLN A 405 18.66 -37.25 9.71
N TYR A 406 18.68 -36.67 8.50
CA TYR A 406 17.84 -35.51 8.16
C TYR A 406 16.35 -35.85 8.25
N LYS A 407 15.91 -36.98 7.68
CA LYS A 407 14.51 -37.42 7.74
C LYS A 407 14.05 -37.67 9.18
N GLN A 408 14.92 -38.23 10.02
CA GLN A 408 14.62 -38.39 11.44
C GLN A 408 14.51 -37.04 12.17
N ALA A 409 15.43 -36.10 11.92
CA ALA A 409 15.37 -34.76 12.50
C ALA A 409 14.09 -34.02 12.10
N VAL A 410 13.71 -34.07 10.82
CA VAL A 410 12.48 -33.46 10.32
C VAL A 410 11.24 -34.08 10.98
N SER A 411 11.19 -35.41 11.14
CA SER A 411 10.05 -36.08 11.79
C SER A 411 9.87 -35.70 13.25
N ILE A 412 10.98 -35.51 13.97
CA ILE A 412 10.97 -35.05 15.37
C ILE A 412 10.47 -33.59 15.42
N LEU A 413 10.97 -32.73 14.54
CA LEU A 413 10.55 -31.31 14.46
C LEU A 413 9.08 -31.17 14.10
N GLU A 414 8.57 -32.00 13.17
CA GLU A 414 7.15 -32.01 12.84
C GLU A 414 6.28 -32.45 14.02
N ALA A 415 6.74 -33.40 14.82
CA ALA A 415 6.03 -33.83 16.03
C ALA A 415 5.98 -32.72 17.08
N TYR A 416 7.11 -32.03 17.34
CA TYR A 416 7.16 -30.88 18.23
C TYR A 416 6.31 -29.73 17.74
N ARG A 417 6.35 -29.43 16.43
CA ARG A 417 5.52 -28.41 15.81
C ARG A 417 4.04 -28.70 16.03
N LYS A 418 3.61 -29.93 15.77
CA LYS A 418 2.23 -30.33 15.96
C LYS A 418 1.79 -30.11 17.42
N GLN A 419 2.62 -30.53 18.36
CA GLN A 419 2.34 -30.36 19.79
C GLN A 419 2.29 -28.89 20.19
N ALA A 420 3.19 -28.04 19.66
CA ALA A 420 3.18 -26.61 19.91
C ALA A 420 1.92 -25.93 19.35
N ILE A 421 1.48 -26.32 18.15
CA ILE A 421 0.25 -25.81 17.54
C ILE A 421 -0.98 -26.21 18.38
N ASP A 422 -1.05 -27.47 18.81
CA ASP A 422 -2.14 -27.96 19.66
C ASP A 422 -2.22 -27.19 21.00
N LEU A 423 -1.07 -26.94 21.63
CA LEU A 423 -0.98 -26.14 22.85
C LEU A 423 -1.45 -24.69 22.61
N TRP A 424 -1.04 -24.05 21.50
CA TRP A 424 -1.44 -22.70 21.17
C TRP A 424 -2.96 -22.52 21.10
N PHE A 425 -3.66 -23.44 20.43
CA PHE A 425 -5.11 -23.37 20.28
C PHE A 425 -5.89 -23.86 21.51
N THR A 426 -5.27 -24.60 22.43
CA THR A 426 -5.94 -25.11 23.63
C THR A 426 -5.76 -24.21 24.85
N THR A 427 -4.72 -23.40 24.90
CA THR A 427 -4.37 -22.54 26.04
C THR A 427 -4.87 -21.10 25.94
N SER A 428 -5.45 -20.72 24.81
CA SER A 428 -6.05 -19.39 24.56
C SER A 428 -7.59 -19.38 24.86
#